data_563be291023ecb57e6c2c81f49dd1ab4
#
_entry.id   563be291023ecb57e6c2c81f49dd1ab4
#
_cell.length_a   1.000
_cell.length_b   1.000
_cell.length_c   1.000
_cell.angle_alpha   90.00
_cell.angle_beta   90.00
_cell.angle_gamma   90.00
#
_symmetry.space_group_name_H-M   'P 1'
#
loop_
_entity.id
_entity.type
_entity.pdbx_description
1 polymer ?
#
loop_
_entity_poly.entity_id
_entity_poly.type
_entity_poly.pdbx_seq_one_letter_code
_entity_poly.pdbx_strand_id
1 'polypeptide(L)'
;SADIAIYGGAAGGGKSWGLLLEPLRHCHNPKFSAVIFRRTSPQIRNPGALWDESQNLYTLLGAHSRESALEWEFKSGATLKFAHMEYEKTRLDWQGSQIAFIGFDELTHFTKLQFMYMMSRNRSMCGVKPYIRATTNPDSDSWVAEFISWWIDQETGYSIPERSGVIRWFVRNGENIVWGDSKEELIEQFPDEEPKSVTFIAASVYDNKILLEKDPGYLSNLKALPRVERERLLGGNWKIRASAGLFFRRDQVEVIDSLPADITARVRYWDRAATEKTQDNDPDWTAGVRMSRDSKGVYYVEHVSRFQGSPAKVEASIKNIASADTDECPIIIEQDPGQAGKAEAGYHVRNLAGYDVKAETVTKNKIVRASPFSSQWEVGNVKIVRGSWNEDFFVELESFPEGAHDDQVDAASGAFKYLSNVRKLLMA
;
A
#
# COMPACT_ATOMS: atom_id res chain seq x y z
N SER A 1 -32.10 -6.71 -3.61
CA SER A 1 -30.62 -6.63 -3.62
C SER A 1 -30.17 -5.47 -2.76
N ALA A 2 -28.99 -5.59 -2.11
CA ALA A 2 -28.45 -4.54 -1.26
C ALA A 2 -28.13 -3.27 -2.08
N ASP A 3 -28.22 -2.10 -1.43
CA ASP A 3 -27.82 -0.82 -2.02
C ASP A 3 -26.32 -0.84 -2.35
N ILE A 4 -25.51 -1.45 -1.46
CA ILE A 4 -24.07 -1.60 -1.61
C ILE A 4 -23.73 -3.09 -1.53
N ALA A 5 -23.03 -3.63 -2.52
CA ALA A 5 -22.44 -4.96 -2.44
C ALA A 5 -20.93 -4.89 -2.70
N ILE A 6 -20.17 -5.50 -1.80
CA ILE A 6 -18.71 -5.59 -1.88
C ILE A 6 -18.36 -7.05 -2.14
N TYR A 7 -17.79 -7.33 -3.32
CA TYR A 7 -17.29 -8.64 -3.70
C TYR A 7 -15.77 -8.67 -3.46
N GLY A 8 -15.38 -9.31 -2.37
CA GLY A 8 -14.02 -9.21 -1.84
C GLY A 8 -13.45 -10.54 -1.37
N GLY A 9 -12.13 -10.61 -1.27
CA GLY A 9 -11.40 -11.80 -0.84
C GLY A 9 -10.28 -12.17 -1.80
N ALA A 10 -10.05 -13.46 -2.02
CA ALA A 10 -8.94 -13.97 -2.82
C ALA A 10 -8.86 -13.38 -4.23
N ALA A 11 -7.64 -13.28 -4.76
CA ALA A 11 -7.39 -12.91 -6.16
C ALA A 11 -7.92 -14.00 -7.11
N GLY A 12 -8.16 -13.63 -8.38
CA GLY A 12 -8.59 -14.57 -9.40
C GLY A 12 -10.05 -15.02 -9.34
N GLY A 13 -10.86 -14.53 -8.38
CA GLY A 13 -12.27 -14.90 -8.22
C GLY A 13 -13.25 -14.32 -9.25
N GLY A 14 -12.77 -13.69 -10.33
CA GLY A 14 -13.65 -13.11 -11.37
C GLY A 14 -14.31 -11.78 -10.98
N LYS A 15 -13.80 -11.10 -9.94
CA LYS A 15 -14.40 -9.89 -9.36
C LYS A 15 -14.60 -8.76 -10.38
N SER A 16 -13.57 -8.40 -11.13
CA SER A 16 -13.62 -7.31 -12.12
C SER A 16 -14.57 -7.63 -13.28
N TRP A 17 -14.66 -8.90 -13.69
CA TRP A 17 -15.66 -9.35 -14.66
C TRP A 17 -17.09 -9.20 -14.12
N GLY A 18 -17.33 -9.59 -12.87
CA GLY A 18 -18.62 -9.37 -12.22
C GLY A 18 -19.01 -7.89 -12.20
N LEU A 19 -18.04 -7.00 -11.96
CA LEU A 19 -18.24 -5.56 -11.96
C LEU A 19 -18.58 -5.01 -13.35
N LEU A 20 -17.94 -5.54 -14.42
CA LEU A 20 -18.25 -5.17 -15.81
C LEU A 20 -19.62 -5.68 -16.26
N LEU A 21 -20.09 -6.81 -15.76
CA LEU A 21 -21.41 -7.37 -16.11
C LEU A 21 -22.56 -6.64 -15.43
N GLU A 22 -22.35 -6.06 -14.26
CA GLU A 22 -23.42 -5.47 -13.44
C GLU A 22 -24.23 -4.36 -14.15
N PRO A 23 -23.60 -3.35 -14.85
CA PRO A 23 -24.37 -2.31 -15.54
C PRO A 23 -25.20 -2.84 -16.71
N LEU A 24 -24.91 -4.02 -17.25
CA LEU A 24 -25.66 -4.60 -18.34
C LEU A 24 -27.13 -4.91 -17.99
N ARG A 25 -27.43 -5.07 -16.70
CA ARG A 25 -28.81 -5.27 -16.21
C ARG A 25 -29.73 -4.10 -16.59
N HIS A 26 -29.17 -2.93 -16.80
CA HIS A 26 -29.92 -1.69 -17.04
C HIS A 26 -29.52 -0.97 -18.33
N CYS A 27 -28.62 -1.53 -19.14
CA CYS A 27 -28.13 -0.93 -20.37
C CYS A 27 -29.25 -0.74 -21.47
N HIS A 28 -30.43 -1.30 -21.26
CA HIS A 28 -31.60 -1.10 -22.13
C HIS A 28 -32.33 0.23 -21.81
N ASN A 29 -32.05 0.88 -20.69
CA ASN A 29 -32.69 2.12 -20.29
C ASN A 29 -31.88 3.33 -20.79
N PRO A 30 -32.45 4.16 -21.70
CA PRO A 30 -31.71 5.24 -22.35
C PRO A 30 -31.21 6.35 -21.40
N LYS A 31 -31.79 6.45 -20.20
CA LYS A 31 -31.39 7.44 -19.19
C LYS A 31 -30.44 6.85 -18.13
N PHE A 32 -30.05 5.59 -18.26
CA PHE A 32 -29.15 4.96 -17.32
C PHE A 32 -27.72 5.44 -17.52
N SER A 33 -27.10 5.90 -16.45
CA SER A 33 -25.69 6.30 -16.41
C SER A 33 -24.94 5.50 -15.36
N ALA A 34 -23.79 4.97 -15.74
CA ALA A 34 -22.92 4.17 -14.90
C ALA A 34 -21.49 4.74 -14.89
N VAL A 35 -20.81 4.64 -13.76
CA VAL A 35 -19.39 4.98 -13.66
C VAL A 35 -18.68 3.90 -12.87
N ILE A 36 -17.56 3.41 -13.40
CA ILE A 36 -16.67 2.49 -12.69
C ILE A 36 -15.34 3.18 -12.43
N PHE A 37 -14.95 3.23 -11.16
CA PHE A 37 -13.73 3.86 -10.70
C PHE A 37 -12.60 2.88 -10.50
N ARG A 38 -11.38 3.32 -10.86
CA ARG A 38 -10.10 2.72 -10.49
C ARG A 38 -9.20 3.79 -9.85
N ARG A 39 -8.16 3.42 -9.13
CA ARG A 39 -7.31 4.41 -8.47
C ARG A 39 -6.59 5.33 -9.45
N THR A 40 -5.97 4.78 -10.50
CA THR A 40 -5.19 5.55 -11.49
C THR A 40 -5.61 5.23 -12.92
N SER A 41 -5.35 6.16 -13.85
CA SER A 41 -5.66 5.97 -15.28
C SER A 41 -4.91 4.78 -15.92
N PRO A 42 -3.61 4.55 -15.66
CA PRO A 42 -2.92 3.35 -16.17
C PRO A 42 -3.60 2.05 -15.75
N GLN A 43 -4.11 1.95 -14.51
CA GLN A 43 -4.82 0.76 -14.03
C GLN A 43 -6.14 0.48 -14.75
N ILE A 44 -6.69 1.46 -15.47
CA ILE A 44 -7.87 1.27 -16.33
C ILE A 44 -7.44 0.78 -17.72
N ARG A 45 -6.32 1.30 -18.26
CA ARG A 45 -5.91 1.18 -19.65
C ARG A 45 -4.90 0.06 -19.95
N ASN A 46 -4.23 -0.48 -18.91
CA ASN A 46 -3.24 -1.54 -19.13
C ASN A 46 -3.86 -2.77 -19.79
N PRO A 47 -3.08 -3.56 -20.56
CA PRO A 47 -3.56 -4.81 -21.14
C PRO A 47 -4.18 -5.73 -20.07
N GLY A 48 -5.36 -6.28 -20.36
CA GLY A 48 -6.14 -7.09 -19.41
C GLY A 48 -6.84 -6.32 -18.29
N ALA A 49 -6.75 -4.96 -18.29
CA ALA A 49 -7.47 -4.12 -17.32
C ALA A 49 -8.92 -3.85 -17.78
N LEU A 50 -9.66 -3.05 -16.99
CA LEU A 50 -11.09 -2.81 -17.17
C LEU A 50 -11.47 -2.35 -18.58
N TRP A 51 -10.69 -1.42 -19.17
CA TRP A 51 -10.98 -0.91 -20.52
C TRP A 51 -10.81 -2.00 -21.56
N ASP A 52 -9.70 -2.72 -21.52
CA ASP A 52 -9.39 -3.78 -22.45
C ASP A 52 -10.42 -4.93 -22.37
N GLU A 53 -10.71 -5.39 -21.15
CA GLU A 53 -11.74 -6.42 -20.93
C GLU A 53 -13.15 -5.97 -21.36
N SER A 54 -13.47 -4.68 -21.17
CA SER A 54 -14.75 -4.12 -21.61
C SER A 54 -14.93 -4.14 -23.14
N GLN A 55 -13.83 -4.05 -23.90
CA GLN A 55 -13.85 -4.17 -25.36
C GLN A 55 -14.37 -5.54 -25.79
N ASN A 56 -13.89 -6.59 -25.14
CA ASN A 56 -14.32 -7.95 -25.40
C ASN A 56 -15.79 -8.19 -25.08
N LEU A 57 -16.35 -7.46 -24.12
CA LEU A 57 -17.70 -7.66 -23.64
C LEU A 57 -18.73 -6.75 -24.34
N TYR A 58 -18.50 -5.44 -24.36
CA TYR A 58 -19.51 -4.46 -24.76
C TYR A 58 -19.63 -4.33 -26.29
N THR A 59 -18.53 -4.60 -27.03
CA THR A 59 -18.56 -4.65 -28.49
C THR A 59 -19.52 -5.72 -29.00
N LEU A 60 -19.57 -6.88 -28.33
CA LEU A 60 -20.51 -7.98 -28.69
C LEU A 60 -21.98 -7.56 -28.53
N LEU A 61 -22.25 -6.59 -27.64
CA LEU A 61 -23.58 -6.03 -27.41
C LEU A 61 -23.90 -4.88 -28.39
N GLY A 62 -22.96 -4.55 -29.26
CA GLY A 62 -23.07 -3.46 -30.23
C GLY A 62 -23.04 -2.09 -29.58
N ALA A 63 -22.38 -1.95 -28.44
CA ALA A 63 -22.10 -0.66 -27.83
C ALA A 63 -20.96 0.06 -28.57
N HIS A 64 -20.99 1.38 -28.56
CA HIS A 64 -19.99 2.23 -29.19
C HIS A 64 -19.02 2.77 -28.17
N SER A 65 -17.69 2.62 -28.38
CA SER A 65 -16.65 3.11 -27.52
C SER A 65 -16.18 4.51 -27.90
N ARG A 66 -15.96 5.36 -26.88
CA ARG A 66 -15.25 6.64 -26.97
C ARG A 66 -13.95 6.53 -26.16
N GLU A 67 -12.92 6.01 -26.78
CA GLU A 67 -11.67 5.63 -26.11
C GLU A 67 -11.00 6.81 -25.39
N SER A 68 -10.99 8.00 -25.97
CA SER A 68 -10.40 9.20 -25.33
C SER A 68 -11.10 9.59 -24.02
N ALA A 69 -12.43 9.37 -23.96
CA ALA A 69 -13.25 9.65 -22.78
C ALA A 69 -13.39 8.45 -21.85
N LEU A 70 -12.88 7.26 -22.23
CA LEU A 70 -13.10 5.97 -21.56
C LEU A 70 -14.59 5.70 -21.31
N GLU A 71 -15.40 5.89 -22.33
CA GLU A 71 -16.86 5.83 -22.24
C GLU A 71 -17.44 4.87 -23.29
N TRP A 72 -18.45 4.14 -22.87
CA TRP A 72 -19.29 3.31 -23.72
C TRP A 72 -20.69 3.89 -23.83
N GLU A 73 -21.23 3.90 -25.03
CA GLU A 73 -22.62 4.23 -25.32
C GLU A 73 -23.32 3.01 -25.89
N PHE A 74 -24.35 2.55 -25.21
CA PHE A 74 -25.17 1.42 -25.66
C PHE A 74 -26.22 1.88 -26.69
N LYS A 75 -26.73 0.96 -27.50
CA LYS A 75 -27.75 1.26 -28.53
C LYS A 75 -29.01 1.96 -27.99
N SER A 76 -29.33 1.80 -26.73
CA SER A 76 -30.43 2.45 -26.06
C SER A 76 -30.17 3.94 -25.76
N GLY A 77 -28.90 4.37 -25.74
CA GLY A 77 -28.45 5.66 -25.23
C GLY A 77 -27.92 5.60 -23.77
N ALA A 78 -27.97 4.43 -23.12
CA ALA A 78 -27.34 4.25 -21.81
C ALA A 78 -25.82 4.42 -21.93
N THR A 79 -25.21 5.00 -20.89
CA THR A 79 -23.76 5.28 -20.87
C THR A 79 -23.05 4.60 -19.71
N LEU A 80 -21.83 4.16 -19.95
CA LEU A 80 -20.92 3.69 -18.92
C LEU A 80 -19.55 4.32 -19.12
N LYS A 81 -19.04 4.96 -18.08
CA LYS A 81 -17.75 5.64 -18.06
C LYS A 81 -16.79 4.95 -17.11
N PHE A 82 -15.54 4.76 -17.51
CA PHE A 82 -14.45 4.46 -16.60
C PHE A 82 -13.75 5.75 -16.18
N ALA A 83 -13.50 5.90 -14.89
CA ALA A 83 -12.87 7.08 -14.32
C ALA A 83 -11.84 6.70 -13.27
N HIS A 84 -10.91 7.59 -12.98
CA HIS A 84 -9.95 7.42 -11.90
C HIS A 84 -10.12 8.49 -10.82
N MET A 85 -9.67 8.16 -9.61
CA MET A 85 -9.74 9.06 -8.47
C MET A 85 -8.46 8.90 -7.63
N GLU A 86 -7.35 9.38 -8.19
CA GLU A 86 -6.01 9.25 -7.61
C GLU A 86 -5.84 10.13 -6.36
N TYR A 87 -6.28 11.38 -6.45
CA TYR A 87 -6.13 12.36 -5.37
C TYR A 87 -7.44 12.56 -4.63
N GLU A 88 -7.34 12.91 -3.34
CA GLU A 88 -8.51 13.18 -2.49
C GLU A 88 -9.44 14.22 -3.09
N LYS A 89 -8.87 15.32 -3.64
CA LYS A 89 -9.62 16.41 -4.27
C LYS A 89 -10.39 16.00 -5.52
N THR A 90 -9.99 14.92 -6.23
CA THR A 90 -10.65 14.47 -7.47
C THR A 90 -12.13 14.11 -7.25
N ARG A 91 -12.51 13.76 -6.00
CA ARG A 91 -13.93 13.54 -5.68
C ARG A 91 -14.81 14.77 -5.97
N LEU A 92 -14.25 15.98 -5.89
CA LEU A 92 -14.97 17.23 -6.10
C LEU A 92 -15.34 17.47 -7.58
N ASP A 93 -14.62 16.84 -8.52
CA ASP A 93 -14.93 16.88 -9.96
C ASP A 93 -16.31 16.25 -10.26
N TRP A 94 -16.81 15.44 -9.33
CA TRP A 94 -18.12 14.79 -9.41
C TRP A 94 -19.23 15.58 -8.72
N GLN A 95 -18.97 16.82 -8.32
CA GLN A 95 -19.98 17.68 -7.72
C GLN A 95 -21.12 17.92 -8.71
N GLY A 96 -22.37 17.77 -8.25
CA GLY A 96 -23.55 17.93 -9.09
C GLY A 96 -23.95 16.67 -9.89
N SER A 97 -23.08 15.66 -10.02
CA SER A 97 -23.38 14.45 -10.80
C SER A 97 -24.54 13.65 -10.22
N GLN A 98 -25.25 12.96 -11.14
CA GLN A 98 -26.30 11.99 -10.84
C GLN A 98 -25.92 10.67 -11.51
N ILE A 99 -25.59 9.65 -10.73
CA ILE A 99 -25.06 8.39 -11.22
C ILE A 99 -25.92 7.26 -10.66
N ALA A 100 -26.57 6.51 -11.55
CA ALA A 100 -27.46 5.41 -11.17
C ALA A 100 -26.67 4.21 -10.63
N PHE A 101 -25.53 3.90 -11.27
CA PHE A 101 -24.63 2.84 -10.84
C PHE A 101 -23.22 3.37 -10.64
N ILE A 102 -22.65 3.13 -9.47
CA ILE A 102 -21.26 3.41 -9.19
C ILE A 102 -20.53 2.08 -8.91
N GLY A 103 -19.49 1.82 -9.69
CA GLY A 103 -18.57 0.72 -9.48
C GLY A 103 -17.26 1.20 -8.87
N PHE A 104 -16.70 0.46 -7.91
CA PHE A 104 -15.33 0.65 -7.42
C PHE A 104 -14.55 -0.64 -7.66
N ASP A 105 -13.54 -0.61 -8.50
CA ASP A 105 -12.64 -1.74 -8.66
C ASP A 105 -11.41 -1.54 -7.77
N GLU A 106 -11.14 -2.51 -6.88
CA GLU A 106 -10.18 -2.45 -5.78
C GLU A 106 -10.51 -1.33 -4.78
N LEU A 107 -11.62 -1.48 -4.05
CA LEU A 107 -12.14 -0.48 -3.12
C LEU A 107 -11.13 -0.08 -2.02
N THR A 108 -10.24 -0.98 -1.59
CA THR A 108 -9.18 -0.70 -0.63
C THR A 108 -8.19 0.38 -1.10
N HIS A 109 -8.12 0.65 -2.41
CA HIS A 109 -7.29 1.71 -2.95
C HIS A 109 -7.89 3.12 -2.79
N PHE A 110 -9.15 3.24 -2.38
CA PHE A 110 -9.85 4.51 -2.19
C PHE A 110 -9.96 4.86 -0.73
N THR A 111 -9.96 6.16 -0.42
CA THR A 111 -10.18 6.60 0.95
C THR A 111 -11.65 6.47 1.35
N LYS A 112 -11.91 6.35 2.65
CA LYS A 112 -13.29 6.36 3.20
C LYS A 112 -14.04 7.62 2.76
N LEU A 113 -13.35 8.77 2.75
CA LEU A 113 -13.94 10.05 2.34
C LEU A 113 -14.33 10.06 0.85
N GLN A 114 -13.50 9.51 -0.04
CA GLN A 114 -13.85 9.37 -1.46
C GLN A 114 -15.10 8.50 -1.64
N PHE A 115 -15.15 7.35 -1.00
CA PHE A 115 -16.31 6.45 -1.08
C PHE A 115 -17.60 7.09 -0.55
N MET A 116 -17.54 7.69 0.64
CA MET A 116 -18.70 8.32 1.27
C MET A 116 -19.19 9.54 0.50
N TYR A 117 -18.27 10.31 -0.11
CA TYR A 117 -18.63 11.41 -1.00
C TYR A 117 -19.37 10.92 -2.25
N MET A 118 -18.83 9.88 -2.91
CA MET A 118 -19.44 9.31 -4.11
C MET A 118 -20.80 8.65 -3.82
N MET A 119 -21.01 8.11 -2.63
CA MET A 119 -22.31 7.60 -2.20
C MET A 119 -23.37 8.71 -2.21
N SER A 120 -23.01 9.98 -1.92
CA SER A 120 -23.92 11.11 -2.03
C SER A 120 -24.22 11.51 -3.51
N ARG A 121 -23.42 11.06 -4.47
CA ARG A 121 -23.64 11.24 -5.93
C ARG A 121 -24.41 10.08 -6.54
N ASN A 122 -24.58 8.98 -5.82
CA ASN A 122 -25.35 7.82 -6.24
C ASN A 122 -26.86 8.11 -6.13
N ARG A 123 -27.35 8.81 -7.13
CA ARG A 123 -28.77 9.23 -7.27
C ARG A 123 -29.19 9.17 -8.73
N SER A 124 -30.46 8.95 -9.00
CA SER A 124 -30.96 8.81 -10.38
C SER A 124 -32.43 9.15 -10.50
N MET A 125 -32.78 9.69 -11.68
CA MET A 125 -34.15 9.95 -12.11
C MET A 125 -34.56 9.01 -13.27
N CYS A 126 -33.76 7.99 -13.57
CA CYS A 126 -33.99 7.09 -14.71
C CYS A 126 -34.95 5.90 -14.39
N GLY A 127 -35.50 5.85 -13.16
CA GLY A 127 -36.36 4.74 -12.72
C GLY A 127 -35.59 3.51 -12.19
N VAL A 128 -34.26 3.54 -12.23
CA VAL A 128 -33.41 2.52 -11.58
C VAL A 128 -33.07 3.00 -10.19
N LYS A 129 -33.31 2.19 -9.15
CA LYS A 129 -32.86 2.48 -7.79
C LYS A 129 -31.33 2.60 -7.81
N PRO A 130 -30.76 3.72 -7.35
CA PRO A 130 -29.30 3.89 -7.32
C PRO A 130 -28.61 2.84 -6.46
N TYR A 131 -27.47 2.32 -6.91
CA TYR A 131 -26.76 1.28 -6.19
C TYR A 131 -25.24 1.33 -6.45
N ILE A 132 -24.47 0.71 -5.54
CA ILE A 132 -23.01 0.64 -5.60
C ILE A 132 -22.57 -0.81 -5.60
N ARG A 133 -21.56 -1.11 -6.42
CA ARG A 133 -20.85 -2.39 -6.39
C ARG A 133 -19.36 -2.13 -6.28
N ALA A 134 -18.70 -2.91 -5.47
CA ALA A 134 -17.26 -2.79 -5.30
C ALA A 134 -16.59 -4.15 -5.36
N THR A 135 -15.39 -4.18 -5.91
CA THR A 135 -14.49 -5.31 -5.80
C THR A 135 -13.33 -4.96 -4.89
N THR A 136 -12.71 -5.93 -4.27
CA THR A 136 -11.53 -5.68 -3.43
C THR A 136 -10.73 -6.94 -3.15
N ASN A 137 -9.43 -6.76 -2.93
CA ASN A 137 -8.58 -7.74 -2.27
C ASN A 137 -8.39 -7.35 -0.80
N PRO A 138 -8.06 -8.29 0.10
CA PRO A 138 -7.85 -7.98 1.49
C PRO A 138 -6.69 -6.99 1.70
N ASP A 139 -6.93 -6.06 2.61
CA ASP A 139 -5.93 -5.13 3.12
C ASP A 139 -6.29 -4.81 4.58
N SER A 140 -5.48 -5.32 5.51
CA SER A 140 -5.71 -5.25 6.95
C SER A 140 -5.74 -3.82 7.50
N ASP A 141 -5.08 -2.89 6.82
CA ASP A 141 -4.93 -1.50 7.26
C ASP A 141 -5.91 -0.54 6.58
N SER A 142 -6.74 -1.08 5.67
CA SER A 142 -7.76 -0.27 4.99
C SER A 142 -9.02 -0.07 5.85
N TRP A 143 -9.67 1.08 5.66
CA TRP A 143 -10.99 1.34 6.24
C TRP A 143 -12.05 0.31 5.83
N VAL A 144 -11.84 -0.39 4.71
CA VAL A 144 -12.75 -1.44 4.21
C VAL A 144 -12.73 -2.64 5.15
N ALA A 145 -11.56 -3.02 5.70
CA ALA A 145 -11.47 -4.11 6.67
C ALA A 145 -12.32 -3.85 7.92
N GLU A 146 -12.33 -2.61 8.41
CA GLU A 146 -13.20 -2.17 9.51
C GLU A 146 -14.68 -2.19 9.08
N PHE A 147 -14.99 -1.65 7.89
CA PHE A 147 -16.36 -1.54 7.39
C PHE A 147 -17.05 -2.88 7.19
N ILE A 148 -16.31 -3.92 6.78
CA ILE A 148 -16.85 -5.28 6.58
C ILE A 148 -16.56 -6.22 7.76
N SER A 149 -16.08 -5.70 8.88
CA SER A 149 -15.60 -6.50 10.03
C SER A 149 -16.59 -7.54 10.54
N TRP A 150 -17.90 -7.27 10.46
CA TRP A 150 -18.95 -8.22 10.86
C TRP A 150 -18.96 -9.50 10.01
N TRP A 151 -18.58 -9.44 8.73
CA TRP A 151 -18.50 -10.61 7.84
C TRP A 151 -17.19 -11.39 7.98
N ILE A 152 -16.23 -10.85 8.75
CA ILE A 152 -14.90 -11.40 8.93
C ILE A 152 -14.75 -11.93 10.35
N ASP A 153 -14.24 -13.14 10.48
CA ASP A 153 -13.87 -13.71 11.77
C ASP A 153 -12.69 -12.91 12.34
N GLN A 154 -12.88 -12.36 13.53
CA GLN A 154 -11.95 -11.44 14.13
C GLN A 154 -10.71 -12.11 14.74
N GLU A 155 -10.73 -13.44 14.92
CA GLU A 155 -9.59 -14.21 15.40
C GLU A 155 -8.74 -14.71 14.23
N THR A 156 -9.37 -15.26 13.20
CA THR A 156 -8.67 -15.90 12.08
C THR A 156 -8.41 -14.97 10.91
N GLY A 157 -9.20 -13.90 10.74
CA GLY A 157 -9.09 -12.96 9.62
C GLY A 157 -9.77 -13.43 8.33
N TYR A 158 -10.40 -14.59 8.31
CA TYR A 158 -11.12 -15.10 7.14
C TYR A 158 -12.59 -14.69 7.16
N SER A 159 -13.22 -14.70 5.98
CA SER A 159 -14.66 -14.49 5.87
C SER A 159 -15.44 -15.62 6.54
N ILE A 160 -16.49 -15.27 7.25
CA ILE A 160 -17.45 -16.20 7.87
C ILE A 160 -18.42 -16.66 6.76
N PRO A 161 -18.39 -17.95 6.33
CA PRO A 161 -19.18 -18.40 5.19
C PRO A 161 -20.67 -18.14 5.34
N GLU A 162 -21.24 -18.34 6.53
CA GLU A 162 -22.65 -18.17 6.85
C GLU A 162 -23.09 -16.70 6.76
N ARG A 163 -22.15 -15.76 6.86
CA ARG A 163 -22.42 -14.33 6.76
C ARG A 163 -22.20 -13.79 5.35
N SER A 164 -21.52 -14.53 4.47
CA SER A 164 -21.33 -14.12 3.07
C SER A 164 -22.66 -13.94 2.36
N GLY A 165 -22.90 -12.75 1.80
CA GLY A 165 -24.17 -12.40 1.15
C GLY A 165 -25.29 -11.94 2.08
N VAL A 166 -25.13 -12.06 3.40
CA VAL A 166 -26.10 -11.53 4.37
C VAL A 166 -26.13 -10.01 4.31
N ILE A 167 -27.33 -9.43 4.32
CA ILE A 167 -27.53 -7.98 4.26
C ILE A 167 -27.58 -7.42 5.68
N ARG A 168 -26.80 -6.37 5.92
CA ARG A 168 -26.91 -5.50 7.09
C ARG A 168 -27.25 -4.08 6.69
N TRP A 169 -27.67 -3.28 7.64
CA TRP A 169 -28.06 -1.91 7.42
C TRP A 169 -27.19 -0.96 8.22
N PHE A 170 -26.98 0.26 7.73
CA PHE A 170 -26.29 1.28 8.47
C PHE A 170 -26.85 2.67 8.22
N VAL A 171 -26.68 3.55 9.20
CA VAL A 171 -26.86 5.00 9.10
C VAL A 171 -25.54 5.70 9.43
N ARG A 172 -25.43 6.94 8.98
CA ARG A 172 -24.30 7.81 9.34
C ARG A 172 -24.77 8.81 10.38
N ASN A 173 -24.18 8.75 11.56
CA ASN A 173 -24.38 9.76 12.61
C ASN A 173 -23.09 10.58 12.75
N GLY A 174 -23.01 11.69 12.01
CA GLY A 174 -21.77 12.44 11.84
C GLY A 174 -20.71 11.65 11.08
N GLU A 175 -19.57 11.41 11.70
CA GLU A 175 -18.49 10.57 11.14
C GLU A 175 -18.63 9.09 11.49
N ASN A 176 -19.49 8.76 12.46
CA ASN A 176 -19.68 7.39 12.91
C ASN A 176 -20.69 6.64 12.02
N ILE A 177 -20.45 5.33 11.90
CA ILE A 177 -21.36 4.40 11.24
C ILE A 177 -22.04 3.58 12.32
N VAL A 178 -23.36 3.62 12.36
CA VAL A 178 -24.18 2.80 13.27
C VAL A 178 -24.84 1.70 12.46
N TRP A 179 -24.60 0.46 12.86
CA TRP A 179 -25.07 -0.73 12.18
C TRP A 179 -26.33 -1.30 12.85
N GLY A 180 -27.25 -1.83 12.05
CA GLY A 180 -28.43 -2.57 12.47
C GLY A 180 -28.67 -3.80 11.60
N ASP A 181 -29.45 -4.74 12.12
CA ASP A 181 -29.80 -5.96 11.41
C ASP A 181 -31.03 -5.77 10.51
N SER A 182 -31.82 -4.72 10.75
CA SER A 182 -32.96 -4.34 9.90
C SER A 182 -32.98 -2.83 9.62
N LYS A 183 -33.74 -2.45 8.59
CA LYS A 183 -33.97 -1.05 8.23
C LYS A 183 -34.82 -0.38 9.30
N GLU A 184 -35.83 -1.10 9.80
CA GLU A 184 -36.84 -0.65 10.76
C GLU A 184 -36.17 -0.27 12.08
N GLU A 185 -35.26 -1.10 12.57
CA GLU A 185 -34.46 -0.85 13.78
C GLU A 185 -33.74 0.48 13.74
N LEU A 186 -33.09 0.77 12.61
CA LEU A 186 -32.34 2.02 12.46
C LEU A 186 -33.24 3.25 12.27
N ILE A 187 -34.40 3.12 11.63
CA ILE A 187 -35.38 4.20 11.51
C ILE A 187 -35.97 4.55 12.89
N GLU A 188 -36.20 3.55 13.75
CA GLU A 188 -36.67 3.80 15.10
C GLU A 188 -35.66 4.58 15.94
N GLN A 189 -34.37 4.26 15.80
CA GLN A 189 -33.29 4.94 16.51
C GLN A 189 -32.90 6.31 15.88
N PHE A 190 -33.03 6.43 14.57
CA PHE A 190 -32.62 7.61 13.78
C PHE A 190 -33.72 7.96 12.77
N PRO A 191 -34.83 8.57 13.21
CA PRO A 191 -36.01 8.83 12.36
C PRO A 191 -35.76 9.75 11.17
N ASP A 192 -34.76 10.63 11.27
CA ASP A 192 -34.39 11.61 10.24
C ASP A 192 -33.39 11.04 9.22
N GLU A 193 -32.89 9.81 9.40
CA GLU A 193 -31.88 9.19 8.54
C GLU A 193 -32.49 8.11 7.65
N GLU A 194 -31.94 7.96 6.43
CA GLU A 194 -32.32 6.87 5.51
C GLU A 194 -31.27 5.76 5.54
N PRO A 195 -31.55 4.62 6.20
CA PRO A 195 -30.60 3.51 6.29
C PRO A 195 -30.23 2.95 4.92
N LYS A 196 -28.96 2.62 4.72
CA LYS A 196 -28.43 1.93 3.54
C LYS A 196 -28.12 0.47 3.84
N SER A 197 -28.48 -0.39 2.90
CA SER A 197 -28.20 -1.83 2.99
C SER A 197 -26.85 -2.15 2.38
N VAL A 198 -26.08 -2.99 3.08
CA VAL A 198 -24.74 -3.45 2.64
C VAL A 198 -24.69 -4.96 2.73
N THR A 199 -23.98 -5.57 1.78
CA THR A 199 -23.57 -6.97 1.86
C THR A 199 -22.13 -7.13 1.43
N PHE A 200 -21.43 -8.07 2.08
CA PHE A 200 -20.11 -8.54 1.64
C PHE A 200 -20.26 -9.97 1.12
N ILE A 201 -19.67 -10.23 -0.04
CA ILE A 201 -19.65 -11.55 -0.69
C ILE A 201 -18.19 -11.98 -0.77
N ALA A 202 -17.86 -13.07 -0.11
CA ALA A 202 -16.50 -13.62 -0.13
C ALA A 202 -16.18 -14.19 -1.52
N ALA A 203 -15.01 -13.83 -2.06
CA ALA A 203 -14.49 -14.32 -3.33
C ALA A 203 -13.37 -15.33 -3.10
N SER A 204 -13.38 -16.41 -3.87
CA SER A 204 -12.32 -17.41 -3.89
C SER A 204 -11.84 -17.62 -5.33
N VAL A 205 -10.54 -17.92 -5.50
CA VAL A 205 -10.00 -18.34 -6.82
C VAL A 205 -10.70 -19.61 -7.32
N TYR A 206 -11.16 -20.47 -6.42
CA TYR A 206 -11.84 -21.72 -6.76
C TYR A 206 -13.26 -21.51 -7.31
N ASP A 207 -13.82 -20.31 -7.18
CA ASP A 207 -15.10 -19.94 -7.78
C ASP A 207 -14.95 -19.72 -9.30
N ASN A 208 -13.74 -19.39 -9.77
CA ASN A 208 -13.43 -19.10 -11.15
C ASN A 208 -12.87 -20.33 -11.89
N LYS A 209 -13.75 -21.29 -12.16
CA LYS A 209 -13.38 -22.53 -12.87
C LYS A 209 -12.77 -22.25 -14.24
N ILE A 210 -13.27 -21.24 -14.97
CA ILE A 210 -12.79 -20.87 -16.30
C ILE A 210 -11.31 -20.45 -16.24
N LEU A 211 -10.93 -19.65 -15.25
CA LEU A 211 -9.53 -19.25 -15.07
C LEU A 211 -8.65 -20.46 -14.78
N LEU A 212 -9.07 -21.32 -13.85
CA LEU A 212 -8.30 -22.51 -13.47
C LEU A 212 -8.14 -23.53 -14.61
N GLU A 213 -9.11 -23.62 -15.50
CA GLU A 213 -9.04 -24.48 -16.69
C GLU A 213 -8.12 -23.87 -17.77
N LYS A 214 -8.19 -22.55 -18.01
CA LYS A 214 -7.40 -21.88 -19.05
C LYS A 214 -5.97 -21.59 -18.62
N ASP A 215 -5.73 -21.31 -17.36
CA ASP A 215 -4.41 -21.03 -16.78
C ASP A 215 -4.21 -21.80 -15.47
N PRO A 216 -3.90 -23.11 -15.52
CA PRO A 216 -3.58 -23.90 -14.33
C PRO A 216 -2.35 -23.38 -13.57
N GLY A 217 -1.45 -22.66 -14.26
CA GLY A 217 -0.24 -22.06 -13.69
C GLY A 217 -0.53 -20.94 -12.71
N TYR A 218 -1.65 -20.23 -12.88
CA TYR A 218 -2.05 -19.10 -12.02
C TYR A 218 -2.12 -19.50 -10.54
N LEU A 219 -2.78 -20.63 -10.23
CA LEU A 219 -2.88 -21.12 -8.85
C LEU A 219 -1.50 -21.50 -8.28
N SER A 220 -0.61 -22.06 -9.10
CA SER A 220 0.75 -22.38 -8.69
C SER A 220 1.56 -21.11 -8.38
N ASN A 221 1.39 -20.06 -9.18
CA ASN A 221 2.01 -18.76 -8.94
C ASN A 221 1.54 -18.15 -7.62
N LEU A 222 0.23 -18.18 -7.33
CA LEU A 222 -0.30 -17.69 -6.05
C LEU A 222 0.24 -18.48 -4.85
N LYS A 223 0.37 -19.81 -4.98
CA LYS A 223 0.94 -20.68 -3.94
C LYS A 223 2.43 -20.42 -3.68
N ALA A 224 3.16 -19.96 -4.70
CA ALA A 224 4.58 -19.63 -4.61
C ALA A 224 4.86 -18.25 -3.97
N LEU A 225 3.84 -17.45 -3.74
CA LEU A 225 4.00 -16.14 -3.09
C LEU A 225 4.51 -16.30 -1.64
N PRO A 226 5.22 -15.30 -1.10
CA PRO A 226 5.53 -15.22 0.32
C PRO A 226 4.29 -15.42 1.19
N ARG A 227 4.47 -15.93 2.41
CA ARG A 227 3.37 -16.35 3.29
C ARG A 227 2.27 -15.29 3.42
N VAL A 228 2.64 -14.05 3.72
CA VAL A 228 1.66 -12.95 3.94
C VAL A 228 0.86 -12.67 2.67
N GLU A 229 1.53 -12.52 1.54
CA GLU A 229 0.86 -12.28 0.26
C GLU A 229 0.01 -13.47 -0.18
N ARG A 230 0.47 -14.68 0.07
CA ARG A 230 -0.28 -15.91 -0.20
C ARG A 230 -1.56 -15.96 0.66
N GLU A 231 -1.47 -15.74 1.97
CA GLU A 231 -2.63 -15.72 2.85
C GLU A 231 -3.61 -14.59 2.49
N ARG A 232 -3.10 -13.45 2.06
CA ARG A 232 -3.91 -12.32 1.59
C ARG A 232 -4.58 -12.62 0.24
N LEU A 233 -3.80 -12.98 -0.77
CA LEU A 233 -4.29 -13.07 -2.16
C LEU A 233 -4.89 -14.43 -2.51
N LEU A 234 -4.40 -15.53 -1.96
CA LEU A 234 -4.98 -16.85 -2.15
C LEU A 234 -5.98 -17.22 -1.07
N GLY A 235 -5.63 -16.95 0.18
CA GLY A 235 -6.47 -17.26 1.34
C GLY A 235 -7.62 -16.30 1.56
N GLY A 236 -7.50 -15.06 1.09
CA GLY A 236 -8.52 -14.03 1.33
C GLY A 236 -8.55 -13.51 2.77
N ASN A 237 -7.41 -13.55 3.47
CA ASN A 237 -7.28 -13.15 4.87
C ASN A 237 -7.22 -11.61 5.02
N TRP A 238 -8.14 -11.04 5.81
CA TRP A 238 -8.29 -9.61 6.05
C TRP A 238 -7.49 -9.07 7.25
N LYS A 239 -6.87 -9.94 8.01
CA LYS A 239 -6.10 -9.57 9.21
C LYS A 239 -4.64 -9.96 9.13
N ILE A 240 -4.26 -10.69 8.07
CA ILE A 240 -2.86 -11.08 7.93
C ILE A 240 -2.01 -9.83 7.76
N ARG A 241 -1.07 -9.69 8.66
CA ARG A 241 0.00 -8.71 8.58
C ARG A 241 1.32 -9.46 8.49
N ALA A 242 2.33 -8.82 7.96
CA ALA A 242 3.68 -9.29 8.17
C ALA A 242 3.88 -9.36 9.69
N SER A 243 4.14 -10.53 10.22
CA SER A 243 4.43 -10.66 11.65
C SER A 243 5.62 -9.76 11.95
N ALA A 244 5.56 -8.98 13.02
CA ALA A 244 6.74 -8.31 13.54
C ALA A 244 7.88 -9.33 13.60
N GLY A 245 9.05 -9.00 13.05
CA GLY A 245 10.18 -9.91 12.94
C GLY A 245 10.19 -10.84 11.71
N LEU A 246 9.40 -10.58 10.66
CA LEU A 246 9.47 -11.38 9.43
C LEU A 246 10.83 -11.25 8.72
N PHE A 247 11.38 -10.03 8.73
CA PHE A 247 12.67 -9.71 8.11
C PHE A 247 13.79 -9.61 9.15
N PHE A 248 13.50 -9.07 10.32
CA PHE A 248 14.47 -8.80 11.36
C PHE A 248 13.88 -9.20 12.71
N ARG A 249 14.57 -10.01 13.46
CA ARG A 249 14.22 -10.42 14.81
C ARG A 249 15.39 -10.15 15.75
N ARG A 250 15.13 -9.49 16.88
CA ARG A 250 16.18 -9.12 17.84
C ARG A 250 16.87 -10.32 18.49
N ASP A 251 16.20 -11.48 18.57
CA ASP A 251 16.76 -12.74 19.09
C ASP A 251 17.75 -13.42 18.13
N GLN A 252 17.87 -12.96 16.88
CA GLN A 252 18.81 -13.49 15.88
C GLN A 252 20.15 -12.74 15.86
N VAL A 253 20.29 -11.64 16.60
CA VAL A 253 21.52 -10.86 16.62
C VAL A 253 22.08 -10.71 18.03
N GLU A 254 23.39 -10.63 18.12
CA GLU A 254 24.10 -10.39 19.38
C GLU A 254 24.28 -8.90 19.62
N VAL A 255 23.95 -8.43 20.83
CA VAL A 255 24.29 -7.08 21.27
C VAL A 255 25.63 -7.14 22.01
N ILE A 256 26.62 -6.41 21.49
CA ILE A 256 28.00 -6.38 22.00
C ILE A 256 28.31 -5.04 22.65
N ASP A 257 29.23 -5.03 23.61
CA ASP A 257 29.62 -3.80 24.32
C ASP A 257 30.73 -3.00 23.61
N SER A 258 31.53 -3.66 22.79
CA SER A 258 32.65 -3.04 22.05
C SER A 258 32.93 -3.74 20.74
N LEU A 259 33.47 -2.98 19.78
CA LEU A 259 33.89 -3.50 18.48
C LEU A 259 35.16 -4.34 18.59
N PRO A 260 35.36 -5.31 17.69
CA PRO A 260 36.63 -6.00 17.55
C PRO A 260 37.70 -5.05 16.95
N ALA A 261 38.97 -5.36 17.19
CA ALA A 261 40.06 -4.52 16.72
C ALA A 261 40.34 -4.61 15.18
N ASP A 262 39.81 -5.63 14.52
CA ASP A 262 40.10 -5.96 13.12
C ASP A 262 39.04 -5.44 12.12
N ILE A 263 38.46 -4.29 12.41
CA ILE A 263 37.55 -3.59 11.47
C ILE A 263 38.32 -3.19 10.21
N THR A 264 37.79 -3.59 9.04
CA THR A 264 38.43 -3.37 7.74
C THR A 264 37.77 -2.30 6.89
N ALA A 265 36.48 -2.01 7.16
CA ALA A 265 35.73 -0.98 6.47
C ALA A 265 34.61 -0.41 7.37
N ARG A 266 34.28 0.85 7.14
CA ARG A 266 33.22 1.56 7.85
C ARG A 266 32.47 2.48 6.89
N VAL A 267 31.22 2.81 7.20
CA VAL A 267 30.39 3.77 6.46
C VAL A 267 29.34 4.38 7.37
N ARG A 268 28.98 5.64 7.13
CA ARG A 268 27.77 6.29 7.60
C ARG A 268 26.81 6.46 6.41
N TYR A 269 25.69 5.78 6.42
CA TYR A 269 24.67 5.91 5.39
C TYR A 269 23.47 6.70 5.91
N TRP A 270 22.98 7.66 5.13
CA TRP A 270 21.86 8.50 5.46
C TRP A 270 20.69 8.27 4.52
N ASP A 271 19.54 7.92 5.08
CA ASP A 271 18.22 8.13 4.52
C ASP A 271 17.67 9.44 5.07
N ARG A 272 17.21 10.34 4.18
CA ARG A 272 16.93 11.73 4.56
C ARG A 272 15.50 12.11 4.29
N ALA A 273 14.84 12.64 5.32
CA ALA A 273 13.64 13.45 5.24
C ALA A 273 13.92 14.86 5.78
N ALA A 274 13.26 15.87 5.24
CA ALA A 274 13.46 17.26 5.62
C ALA A 274 12.14 17.98 5.89
N THR A 275 11.16 17.26 6.43
CA THR A 275 9.84 17.78 6.80
C THR A 275 9.75 17.92 8.31
N GLU A 276 9.35 19.10 8.78
CA GLU A 276 9.12 19.33 10.20
C GLU A 276 7.84 18.65 10.69
N LYS A 277 7.92 18.05 11.88
CA LYS A 277 6.75 17.51 12.57
C LYS A 277 5.86 18.66 13.06
N THR A 278 4.58 18.56 12.72
CA THR A 278 3.51 19.45 13.23
C THR A 278 2.50 18.64 14.02
N GLN A 279 1.46 19.28 14.56
CA GLN A 279 0.39 18.55 15.27
C GLN A 279 -0.44 17.67 14.34
N ASP A 280 -0.45 17.99 13.04
CA ASP A 280 -1.32 17.35 12.04
C ASP A 280 -0.58 16.40 11.09
N ASN A 281 0.73 16.19 11.26
CA ASN A 281 1.51 15.28 10.41
C ASN A 281 2.49 14.43 11.22
N ASP A 282 2.80 13.24 10.72
CA ASP A 282 3.89 12.39 11.18
C ASP A 282 4.84 12.12 9.99
N PRO A 283 5.78 13.06 9.72
CA PRO A 283 6.67 12.97 8.57
C PRO A 283 7.73 11.88 8.76
N ASP A 284 8.32 11.43 7.65
CA ASP A 284 9.45 10.51 7.69
C ASP A 284 10.63 11.08 8.47
N TRP A 285 11.45 10.19 8.99
CA TRP A 285 12.62 10.54 9.80
C TRP A 285 13.85 10.68 8.92
N THR A 286 14.76 11.55 9.31
CA THR A 286 16.14 11.44 8.85
C THR A 286 16.84 10.39 9.70
N ALA A 287 17.29 9.31 9.10
CA ALA A 287 17.98 8.22 9.76
C ALA A 287 19.41 8.07 9.22
N GLY A 288 20.38 7.96 10.13
CA GLY A 288 21.78 7.77 9.77
C GLY A 288 22.39 6.58 10.49
N VAL A 289 22.76 5.54 9.76
CA VAL A 289 23.35 4.31 10.33
C VAL A 289 24.83 4.26 10.09
N ARG A 290 25.64 4.18 11.18
CA ARG A 290 27.06 3.84 11.09
C ARG A 290 27.23 2.35 11.23
N MET A 291 27.81 1.75 10.18
CA MET A 291 28.05 0.33 10.10
C MET A 291 29.51 0.06 9.73
N SER A 292 30.06 -1.01 10.28
CA SER A 292 31.39 -1.50 9.94
C SER A 292 31.38 -2.97 9.60
N ARG A 293 32.53 -3.44 9.08
CA ARG A 293 32.77 -4.82 8.73
C ARG A 293 34.17 -5.22 9.13
N ASP A 294 34.33 -6.42 9.74
CA ASP A 294 35.61 -6.98 10.12
C ASP A 294 36.29 -7.79 8.98
N SER A 295 37.48 -8.28 9.27
CA SER A 295 38.26 -9.12 8.35
C SER A 295 37.58 -10.47 8.04
N LYS A 296 36.73 -10.98 8.93
CA LYS A 296 35.99 -12.23 8.81
C LYS A 296 34.69 -12.06 8.01
N GLY A 297 34.26 -10.81 7.81
CA GLY A 297 33.05 -10.47 7.06
C GLY A 297 31.81 -10.33 7.91
N VAL A 298 31.94 -10.21 9.24
CA VAL A 298 30.85 -9.89 10.16
C VAL A 298 30.57 -8.39 10.09
N TYR A 299 29.30 -8.03 10.14
CA TYR A 299 28.83 -6.64 10.09
C TYR A 299 28.44 -6.15 11.48
N TYR A 300 28.74 -4.90 11.78
CA TYR A 300 28.48 -4.27 13.09
C TYR A 300 27.70 -2.98 12.90
N VAL A 301 26.46 -2.89 13.40
CA VAL A 301 25.76 -1.61 13.51
C VAL A 301 26.32 -0.90 14.74
N GLU A 302 27.12 0.14 14.51
CA GLU A 302 27.86 0.84 15.54
C GLU A 302 27.07 1.93 16.23
N HIS A 303 26.24 2.63 15.45
CA HIS A 303 25.46 3.76 15.95
C HIS A 303 24.34 4.10 14.98
N VAL A 304 23.17 4.43 15.50
CA VAL A 304 22.04 4.97 14.74
C VAL A 304 21.67 6.34 15.28
N SER A 305 21.45 7.27 14.36
CA SER A 305 20.93 8.60 14.64
C SER A 305 19.59 8.76 13.92
N ARG A 306 18.56 9.22 14.62
CA ARG A 306 17.21 9.39 14.11
C ARG A 306 16.61 10.69 14.62
N PHE A 307 16.15 11.57 13.72
CA PHE A 307 15.54 12.84 14.08
C PHE A 307 14.64 13.39 12.97
N GLN A 308 13.73 14.30 13.35
CA GLN A 308 12.89 15.07 12.46
C GLN A 308 13.24 16.56 12.62
N GLY A 309 13.19 17.33 11.52
CA GLY A 309 13.47 18.77 11.59
C GLY A 309 13.44 19.46 10.24
N SER A 310 13.55 20.79 10.29
CA SER A 310 13.71 21.60 9.06
C SER A 310 14.99 21.24 8.31
N PRO A 311 15.07 21.52 7.01
CA PRO A 311 16.27 21.26 6.21
C PRO A 311 17.56 21.76 6.86
N ALA A 312 17.55 22.97 7.39
CA ALA A 312 18.73 23.55 8.06
C ALA A 312 19.13 22.79 9.35
N LYS A 313 18.15 22.32 10.12
CA LYS A 313 18.40 21.53 11.32
C LYS A 313 18.94 20.14 10.96
N VAL A 314 18.41 19.52 9.93
CA VAL A 314 18.88 18.23 9.39
C VAL A 314 20.35 18.35 8.95
N GLU A 315 20.70 19.39 8.20
CA GLU A 315 22.08 19.62 7.75
C GLU A 315 23.05 19.84 8.90
N ALA A 316 22.68 20.70 9.85
CA ALA A 316 23.51 20.94 11.03
C ALA A 316 23.75 19.65 11.84
N SER A 317 22.72 18.81 11.97
CA SER A 317 22.81 17.53 12.69
C SER A 317 23.73 16.55 11.96
N ILE A 318 23.59 16.42 10.64
CA ILE A 318 24.46 15.56 9.82
C ILE A 318 25.92 16.01 9.92
N LYS A 319 26.19 17.32 9.87
CA LYS A 319 27.54 17.87 9.99
C LYS A 319 28.16 17.61 11.37
N ASN A 320 27.37 17.77 12.44
CA ASN A 320 27.83 17.48 13.80
C ASN A 320 28.18 16.00 13.97
N ILE A 321 27.36 15.10 13.40
CA ILE A 321 27.59 13.66 13.46
C ILE A 321 28.82 13.28 12.63
N ALA A 322 29.00 13.87 11.43
CA ALA A 322 30.19 13.67 10.61
C ALA A 322 31.47 14.03 11.37
N SER A 323 31.45 15.14 12.11
CA SER A 323 32.59 15.54 12.96
C SER A 323 32.88 14.54 14.08
N ALA A 324 31.87 13.88 14.61
CA ALA A 324 32.02 12.85 15.66
C ALA A 324 32.46 11.48 15.09
N ASP A 325 32.15 11.21 13.82
CA ASP A 325 32.48 9.94 13.18
C ASP A 325 33.94 9.86 12.68
N THR A 326 34.64 10.96 12.64
CA THR A 326 36.01 11.14 12.09
C THR A 326 36.11 11.07 10.56
N ASP A 327 37.27 11.52 10.03
CA ASP A 327 37.49 11.60 8.57
C ASP A 327 37.64 10.23 7.88
N GLU A 328 37.81 9.15 8.66
CA GLU A 328 37.94 7.78 8.15
C GLU A 328 36.60 7.08 7.86
N CYS A 329 35.47 7.73 8.13
CA CYS A 329 34.15 7.17 7.91
C CYS A 329 33.48 7.80 6.66
N PRO A 330 33.49 7.16 5.50
CA PRO A 330 32.78 7.64 4.32
C PRO A 330 31.30 7.88 4.63
N ILE A 331 30.76 8.97 4.07
CA ILE A 331 29.37 9.37 4.23
C ILE A 331 28.64 9.13 2.91
N ILE A 332 27.60 8.30 2.96
CA ILE A 332 26.74 8.07 1.80
C ILE A 332 25.39 8.70 2.09
N ILE A 333 24.88 9.47 1.14
CA ILE A 333 23.56 10.11 1.22
C ILE A 333 22.69 9.54 0.13
N GLU A 334 21.52 9.05 0.52
CA GLU A 334 20.50 8.57 -0.41
C GLU A 334 20.00 9.73 -1.27
N GLN A 335 19.85 9.48 -2.56
CA GLN A 335 19.44 10.46 -3.57
C GLN A 335 18.23 9.93 -4.33
N ASP A 336 17.17 10.73 -4.39
CA ASP A 336 16.03 10.45 -5.24
C ASP A 336 16.40 10.46 -6.72
N PRO A 337 15.76 9.59 -7.53
CA PRO A 337 15.96 9.61 -8.97
C PRO A 337 15.42 10.91 -9.59
N GLY A 338 16.19 11.53 -10.48
CA GLY A 338 15.80 12.74 -11.23
C GLY A 338 16.70 13.93 -11.03
N GLN A 339 16.39 15.06 -11.70
CA GLN A 339 17.23 16.26 -11.68
C GLN A 339 17.21 16.99 -10.32
N ALA A 340 16.07 17.01 -9.67
CA ALA A 340 15.93 17.62 -8.35
C ALA A 340 16.82 16.92 -7.32
N GLY A 341 16.78 15.57 -7.25
CA GLY A 341 17.62 14.79 -6.36
C GLY A 341 19.12 14.97 -6.64
N LYS A 342 19.53 15.12 -7.91
CA LYS A 342 20.94 15.42 -8.27
C LYS A 342 21.40 16.80 -7.78
N ALA A 343 20.55 17.81 -7.90
CA ALA A 343 20.86 19.16 -7.42
C ALA A 343 21.01 19.20 -5.89
N GLU A 344 20.10 18.52 -5.20
CA GLU A 344 20.10 18.39 -3.75
C GLU A 344 21.34 17.62 -3.25
N ALA A 345 21.64 16.46 -3.84
CA ALA A 345 22.84 15.69 -3.52
C ALA A 345 24.13 16.50 -3.73
N GLY A 346 24.21 17.25 -4.81
CA GLY A 346 25.35 18.14 -5.07
C GLY A 346 25.50 19.28 -4.04
N TYR A 347 24.39 19.75 -3.47
CA TYR A 347 24.38 20.73 -2.40
C TYR A 347 24.95 20.12 -1.10
N HIS A 348 24.52 18.91 -0.73
CA HIS A 348 25.00 18.25 0.49
C HIS A 348 26.48 17.86 0.44
N VAL A 349 26.94 17.37 -0.71
CA VAL A 349 28.37 17.11 -0.92
C VAL A 349 29.21 18.38 -0.70
N ARG A 350 28.71 19.54 -1.16
CA ARG A 350 29.39 20.82 -0.90
C ARG A 350 29.37 21.25 0.56
N ASN A 351 28.24 21.04 1.26
CA ASN A 351 28.10 21.42 2.66
C ASN A 351 28.94 20.57 3.62
N LEU A 352 29.30 19.36 3.21
CA LEU A 352 30.18 18.44 3.92
C LEU A 352 31.60 18.43 3.33
N ALA A 353 32.04 19.55 2.76
CA ALA A 353 33.40 19.69 2.26
C ALA A 353 34.43 19.40 3.38
N GLY A 354 35.38 18.52 3.09
CA GLY A 354 36.34 18.01 4.06
C GLY A 354 36.12 16.56 4.47
N TYR A 355 34.98 15.96 4.13
CA TYR A 355 34.65 14.55 4.35
C TYR A 355 34.56 13.79 3.04
N ASP A 356 34.78 12.45 3.04
CA ASP A 356 34.50 11.58 1.86
C ASP A 356 32.99 11.36 1.75
N VAL A 357 32.32 12.18 0.93
CA VAL A 357 30.86 12.19 0.76
C VAL A 357 30.49 11.73 -0.63
N LYS A 358 29.58 10.77 -0.72
CA LYS A 358 29.01 10.25 -1.98
C LYS A 358 27.49 10.24 -1.94
N ALA A 359 26.85 10.56 -3.05
CA ALA A 359 25.42 10.40 -3.23
C ALA A 359 25.15 9.07 -3.96
N GLU A 360 24.17 8.31 -3.48
CA GLU A 360 23.74 7.05 -4.09
C GLU A 360 22.29 7.13 -4.54
N THR A 361 22.01 6.96 -5.83
CA THR A 361 20.65 6.93 -6.36
C THR A 361 19.99 5.60 -6.07
N VAL A 362 18.79 5.65 -5.53
CA VAL A 362 17.98 4.48 -5.16
C VAL A 362 16.81 4.32 -6.13
N THR A 363 16.65 3.11 -6.68
CA THR A 363 15.64 2.81 -7.71
C THR A 363 14.84 1.54 -7.45
N LYS A 364 15.16 0.76 -6.41
CA LYS A 364 14.51 -0.51 -6.11
C LYS A 364 13.47 -0.38 -5.00
N ASN A 365 12.50 -1.29 -5.01
CA ASN A 365 11.53 -1.47 -3.92
C ASN A 365 12.25 -1.75 -2.59
N LYS A 366 11.75 -1.20 -1.49
CA LYS A 366 12.28 -1.29 -0.10
C LYS A 366 12.53 -2.75 0.34
N ILE A 367 11.59 -3.65 0.08
CA ILE A 367 11.73 -5.08 0.41
C ILE A 367 12.93 -5.71 -0.30
N VAL A 368 13.12 -5.42 -1.60
CA VAL A 368 14.24 -5.94 -2.39
C VAL A 368 15.57 -5.38 -1.90
N ARG A 369 15.57 -4.16 -1.35
CA ARG A 369 16.76 -3.53 -0.75
C ARG A 369 17.13 -4.15 0.58
N ALA A 370 16.12 -4.40 1.44
CA ALA A 370 16.30 -4.95 2.78
C ALA A 370 16.67 -6.44 2.80
N SER A 371 16.22 -7.24 1.80
CA SER A 371 16.39 -8.69 1.78
C SER A 371 17.84 -9.17 1.95
N PRO A 372 18.88 -8.59 1.32
CA PRO A 372 20.24 -9.03 1.54
C PRO A 372 20.76 -8.78 2.97
N PHE A 373 20.35 -7.66 3.59
CA PHE A 373 20.70 -7.35 4.97
C PHE A 373 19.95 -8.26 5.94
N SER A 374 18.66 -8.48 5.71
CA SER A 374 17.84 -9.43 6.46
C SER A 374 18.40 -10.87 6.45
N SER A 375 18.90 -11.34 5.30
CA SER A 375 19.53 -12.65 5.20
C SER A 375 20.81 -12.78 6.06
N GLN A 376 21.60 -11.72 6.17
CA GLN A 376 22.79 -11.70 7.04
C GLN A 376 22.39 -11.58 8.52
N TRP A 377 21.31 -10.87 8.80
CA TRP A 377 20.72 -10.77 10.13
C TRP A 377 20.24 -12.15 10.62
N GLU A 378 19.47 -12.87 9.81
CA GLU A 378 18.91 -14.19 10.13
C GLU A 378 19.97 -15.24 10.49
N VAL A 379 21.11 -15.24 9.79
CA VAL A 379 22.20 -16.17 10.03
C VAL A 379 23.17 -15.73 11.15
N GLY A 380 22.86 -14.63 11.87
CA GLY A 380 23.67 -14.11 12.97
C GLY A 380 24.98 -13.42 12.53
N ASN A 381 25.11 -13.07 11.25
CA ASN A 381 26.30 -12.39 10.70
C ASN A 381 26.24 -10.85 10.87
N VAL A 382 25.29 -10.37 11.67
CA VAL A 382 25.16 -8.97 12.06
C VAL A 382 25.22 -8.87 13.59
N LYS A 383 25.95 -7.90 14.09
CA LYS A 383 26.01 -7.58 15.53
C LYS A 383 25.66 -6.13 15.76
N ILE A 384 25.11 -5.84 16.94
CA ILE A 384 24.64 -4.52 17.31
C ILE A 384 25.48 -4.01 18.49
N VAL A 385 26.08 -2.84 18.36
CA VAL A 385 26.80 -2.22 19.48
C VAL A 385 25.77 -1.64 20.45
N ARG A 386 25.96 -1.87 21.75
CA ARG A 386 25.07 -1.39 22.79
C ARG A 386 25.02 0.15 22.82
N GLY A 387 23.80 0.70 22.77
CA GLY A 387 23.55 2.13 22.81
C GLY A 387 22.09 2.44 23.14
N SER A 388 21.81 3.70 23.50
CA SER A 388 20.47 4.18 23.82
C SER A 388 19.49 4.12 22.63
N TRP A 389 20.00 4.01 21.42
CA TRP A 389 19.25 3.94 20.17
C TRP A 389 18.75 2.51 19.83
N ASN A 390 19.22 1.49 20.54
CA ASN A 390 18.96 0.08 20.19
C ASN A 390 17.46 -0.24 20.20
N GLU A 391 16.68 0.24 21.18
CA GLU A 391 15.26 -0.11 21.28
C GLU A 391 14.47 0.44 20.10
N ASP A 392 14.64 1.73 19.78
CA ASP A 392 13.95 2.36 18.64
C ASP A 392 14.33 1.70 17.32
N PHE A 393 15.59 1.29 17.16
CA PHE A 393 16.08 0.58 16.00
C PHE A 393 15.43 -0.81 15.87
N PHE A 394 15.41 -1.59 16.95
CA PHE A 394 14.78 -2.91 16.94
C PHE A 394 13.28 -2.83 16.66
N VAL A 395 12.56 -1.91 17.29
CA VAL A 395 11.12 -1.72 17.09
C VAL A 395 10.79 -1.45 15.62
N GLU A 396 11.55 -0.58 14.96
CA GLU A 396 11.32 -0.26 13.55
C GLU A 396 11.68 -1.44 12.64
N LEU A 397 12.84 -2.09 12.86
CA LEU A 397 13.24 -3.24 12.06
C LEU A 397 12.27 -4.43 12.21
N GLU A 398 11.81 -4.71 13.42
CA GLU A 398 10.84 -5.79 13.67
C GLU A 398 9.48 -5.49 13.07
N SER A 399 9.12 -4.20 12.92
CA SER A 399 7.86 -3.77 12.30
C SER A 399 7.91 -3.78 10.76
N PHE A 400 9.10 -3.88 10.16
CA PHE A 400 9.25 -3.85 8.70
C PHE A 400 8.66 -5.11 8.04
N PRO A 401 7.95 -5.01 6.90
CA PRO A 401 7.76 -3.82 6.06
C PRO A 401 6.48 -3.02 6.37
N GLU A 402 5.71 -3.40 7.37
CA GLU A 402 4.37 -2.85 7.65
C GLU A 402 4.38 -1.72 8.70
N GLY A 403 5.57 -1.36 9.21
CA GLY A 403 5.75 -0.26 10.15
C GLY A 403 5.33 1.10 9.58
N ALA A 404 4.96 2.04 10.44
CA ALA A 404 4.66 3.42 10.04
C ALA A 404 5.87 4.13 9.43
N HIS A 405 7.07 3.72 9.84
CA HIS A 405 8.36 4.24 9.38
C HIS A 405 9.31 3.10 9.07
N ASP A 406 10.20 3.29 8.10
CA ASP A 406 11.21 2.34 7.66
C ASP A 406 12.57 3.01 7.34
N ASP A 407 12.75 4.27 7.75
CA ASP A 407 13.91 5.09 7.46
C ASP A 407 15.21 4.48 7.99
N GLN A 408 15.17 3.86 9.19
CA GLN A 408 16.33 3.16 9.77
C GLN A 408 16.64 1.85 9.03
N VAL A 409 15.61 1.15 8.51
CA VAL A 409 15.78 -0.06 7.69
C VAL A 409 16.45 0.31 6.37
N ASP A 410 16.01 1.40 5.75
CA ASP A 410 16.56 1.88 4.48
C ASP A 410 18.02 2.33 4.65
N ALA A 411 18.32 3.11 5.68
CA ALA A 411 19.70 3.51 5.99
C ALA A 411 20.61 2.31 6.32
N ALA A 412 20.13 1.33 7.09
CA ALA A 412 20.90 0.12 7.43
C ALA A 412 21.15 -0.76 6.21
N SER A 413 20.13 -0.95 5.36
CA SER A 413 20.24 -1.71 4.11
C SER A 413 21.20 -1.07 3.12
N GLY A 414 21.20 0.27 3.05
CA GLY A 414 22.16 1.05 2.25
C GLY A 414 23.59 0.90 2.75
N ALA A 415 23.80 1.02 4.06
CA ALA A 415 25.12 0.83 4.69
C ALA A 415 25.65 -0.58 4.43
N PHE A 416 24.81 -1.59 4.63
CA PHE A 416 25.17 -2.99 4.32
C PHE A 416 25.56 -3.19 2.85
N LYS A 417 24.75 -2.67 1.92
CA LYS A 417 25.02 -2.75 0.48
C LYS A 417 26.38 -2.12 0.13
N TYR A 418 26.67 -0.94 0.68
CA TYR A 418 27.96 -0.27 0.46
C TYR A 418 29.11 -1.16 0.92
N LEU A 419 29.11 -1.64 2.16
CA LEU A 419 30.16 -2.48 2.73
C LEU A 419 30.32 -3.82 2.02
N SER A 420 29.23 -4.40 1.51
CA SER A 420 29.29 -5.66 0.75
C SER A 420 29.96 -5.50 -0.62
N ASN A 421 29.87 -4.29 -1.21
CA ASN A 421 30.48 -3.97 -2.52
C ASN A 421 31.97 -3.58 -2.41
N VAL A 422 32.42 -2.97 -1.31
CA VAL A 422 33.83 -2.61 -1.07
C VAL A 422 34.74 -3.83 -1.19
N ARG A 423 34.28 -5.01 -0.77
CA ARG A 423 35.07 -6.25 -0.92
C ARG A 423 35.31 -6.67 -2.37
N LYS A 424 34.34 -6.42 -3.25
CA LYS A 424 34.49 -6.76 -4.69
C LYS A 424 35.55 -5.89 -5.39
N LEU A 425 35.72 -4.66 -4.94
CA LEU A 425 36.73 -3.72 -5.49
C LEU A 425 38.17 -4.05 -5.03
N LEU A 426 38.34 -4.66 -3.85
CA LEU A 426 39.64 -5.07 -3.32
C LEU A 426 40.11 -6.44 -3.86
N MET A 427 39.24 -7.20 -4.50
CA MET A 427 39.50 -8.53 -5.09
C MET A 427 39.59 -8.50 -6.63
N ALA A 428 39.31 -7.36 -7.27
CA ALA A 428 39.45 -7.11 -8.71
C ALA A 428 40.72 -6.32 -9.02
#